data_c0befced88626b3026c7c161208408fe
#
_entry.id   c0befced88626b3026c7c161208408fe
#
_cell.length_a   1.000
_cell.length_b   1.000
_cell.length_c   1.000
_cell.angle_alpha   90.00
_cell.angle_beta   90.00
_cell.angle_gamma   90.00
#
_symmetry.space_group_name_H-M   'P 1'
#
loop_
_entity.id
_entity.type
_entity.pdbx_description
1 polymer ?
#
loop_
_entity_poly.entity_id
_entity_poly.type
_entity_poly.pdbx_seq_one_letter_code
_entity_poly.pdbx_strand_id
1 'polypeptide(L)' 'MTRAERTALLSAALTHLDAAAKLLEEAEEEVLADEARELTDKVDVVALAEAA' A
#
# COMPACT_ATOMS: atom_id res chain seq x y z
N MET A 1 -18.18 9.55 -3.05
CA MET A 1 -17.60 8.33 -2.45
C MET A 1 -17.81 8.35 -0.95
N THR A 2 -18.33 7.29 -0.39
CA THR A 2 -18.52 7.17 1.07
C THR A 2 -17.19 6.82 1.75
N ARG A 3 -17.15 6.99 3.07
CA ARG A 3 -16.00 6.58 3.87
C ARG A 3 -15.75 5.07 3.72
N ALA A 4 -16.81 4.27 3.74
CA ALA A 4 -16.69 2.82 3.59
C ALA A 4 -16.09 2.43 2.24
N GLU A 5 -16.54 3.06 1.17
CA GLU A 5 -15.98 2.84 -0.17
C GLU A 5 -14.52 3.23 -0.23
N ARG A 6 -14.18 4.39 0.33
CA ARG A 6 -12.81 4.89 0.36
C ARG A 6 -11.89 3.94 1.15
N THR A 7 -12.35 3.50 2.32
CA THR A 7 -11.59 2.57 3.15
C THR A 7 -11.34 1.24 2.43
N ALA A 8 -12.35 0.73 1.74
CA ALA A 8 -12.22 -0.51 0.97
C ALA A 8 -11.20 -0.37 -0.16
N LEU A 9 -11.19 0.76 -0.87
CA LEU A 9 -10.24 1.01 -1.94
C LEU A 9 -8.81 1.17 -1.41
N LEU A 10 -8.64 1.85 -0.27
CA LEU A 10 -7.32 1.98 0.35
C LEU A 10 -6.79 0.63 0.83
N SER A 11 -7.65 -0.20 1.38
CA SER A 11 -7.28 -1.55 1.80
C SER A 11 -6.83 -2.41 0.61
N ALA A 12 -7.56 -2.33 -0.51
CA ALA A 12 -7.17 -3.03 -1.73
C ALA A 12 -5.82 -2.52 -2.25
N ALA A 13 -5.60 -1.21 -2.22
CA ALA A 13 -4.34 -0.61 -2.63
C ALA A 13 -3.17 -1.13 -1.79
N LEU A 14 -3.35 -1.23 -0.46
CA LEU A 14 -2.33 -1.77 0.44
C LEU A 14 -1.97 -3.22 0.09
N THR A 15 -2.97 -4.04 -0.21
CA THR A 15 -2.76 -5.43 -0.61
C THR A 15 -1.94 -5.51 -1.90
N HIS A 16 -2.25 -4.69 -2.89
CA HIS A 16 -1.53 -4.67 -4.16
C HIS A 16 -0.10 -4.14 -3.99
N LEU A 17 0.09 -3.12 -3.16
CA LEU A 17 1.42 -2.59 -2.89
C LEU A 17 2.31 -3.61 -2.19
N ASP A 18 1.77 -4.35 -1.23
CA ASP A 18 2.51 -5.42 -0.56
C ASP A 18 2.94 -6.50 -1.54
N ALA A 19 2.04 -6.92 -2.42
CA ALA A 19 2.35 -7.90 -3.46
C ALA A 19 3.43 -7.36 -4.41
N ALA A 20 3.31 -6.09 -4.81
CA ALA A 20 4.29 -5.46 -5.69
C ALA A 20 5.68 -5.43 -5.04
N ALA A 21 5.76 -5.08 -3.76
CA ALA A 21 7.03 -5.03 -3.04
C ALA A 21 7.69 -6.42 -3.02
N LYS A 22 6.91 -7.46 -2.76
CA LYS A 22 7.43 -8.83 -2.74
C LYS A 22 7.95 -9.27 -4.11
N LEU A 23 7.21 -8.96 -5.16
CA LEU A 23 7.63 -9.28 -6.52
C LEU A 23 8.91 -8.54 -6.91
N LEU A 24 9.05 -7.28 -6.48
CA LEU A 24 10.25 -6.50 -6.74
C LEU A 24 11.46 -7.09 -6.01
N GLU A 25 11.28 -7.58 -4.80
CA GLU A 25 12.34 -8.29 -4.08
C GLU A 25 12.76 -9.56 -4.81
N GLU A 26 11.79 -10.35 -5.29
CA GLU A 26 12.07 -11.55 -6.06
C GLU A 26 12.81 -11.24 -7.36
N ALA A 27 12.52 -10.10 -7.96
CA ALA A 27 13.20 -9.62 -9.15
C ALA A 27 14.56 -8.96 -8.85
N GLU A 28 14.96 -8.94 -7.58
CA GLU A 28 16.21 -8.31 -7.13
C GLU A 28 16.26 -6.80 -7.36
N GLU A 29 15.08 -6.16 -7.38
CA GLU A 29 14.95 -4.70 -7.51
C GLU A 29 14.78 -4.09 -6.12
N GLU A 30 15.87 -4.07 -5.34
CA GLU A 30 15.82 -3.65 -3.95
C GLU A 30 15.40 -2.19 -3.74
N VAL A 31 15.89 -1.29 -4.59
CA VAL A 31 15.54 0.13 -4.47
C VAL A 31 14.06 0.34 -4.73
N LEU A 32 13.53 -0.28 -5.78
CA LEU A 32 12.11 -0.19 -6.12
C LEU A 32 11.24 -0.86 -5.05
N ALA A 33 11.69 -1.97 -4.48
CA ALA A 33 10.99 -2.62 -3.39
C ALA A 33 10.89 -1.71 -2.17
N ASP A 34 11.98 -1.01 -1.83
CA ASP A 34 11.99 -0.05 -0.72
C ASP A 34 11.04 1.12 -0.99
N GLU A 35 11.01 1.63 -2.21
CA GLU A 35 10.08 2.69 -2.61
C GLU A 35 8.64 2.23 -2.50
N ALA A 36 8.35 0.99 -2.90
CA ALA A 36 7.02 0.42 -2.75
C ALA A 36 6.61 0.32 -1.28
N ARG A 37 7.53 -0.06 -0.40
CA ARG A 37 7.27 -0.13 1.05
C ARG A 37 7.03 1.25 1.64
N GLU A 38 7.78 2.25 1.23
CA GLU A 38 7.57 3.63 1.66
C GLU A 38 6.17 4.12 1.25
N LEU A 39 5.76 3.82 0.03
CA LEU A 39 4.44 4.16 -0.44
C LEU A 39 3.36 3.42 0.35
N THR A 40 3.60 2.15 0.67
CA THR A 40 2.70 1.36 1.52
C THR A 40 2.48 2.05 2.87
N ASP A 41 3.55 2.51 3.50
CA ASP A 41 3.48 3.20 4.78
C ASP A 41 2.66 4.49 4.68
N LYS A 42 2.84 5.25 3.62
CA LYS A 42 2.09 6.49 3.39
C LYS A 42 0.61 6.23 3.20
N VAL A 43 0.27 5.20 2.42
CA VAL A 43 -1.13 4.81 2.21
C VAL A 43 -1.74 4.28 3.50
N ASP A 44 -0.98 3.54 4.28
CA ASP A 44 -1.43 3.00 5.57
C ASP A 44 -1.81 4.11 6.54
N VAL A 45 -1.02 5.17 6.60
CA VAL A 45 -1.34 6.35 7.43
C VAL A 45 -2.68 6.97 7.02
N VAL A 46 -2.93 7.10 5.71
CA VAL A 46 -4.20 7.63 5.20
C VAL A 46 -5.35 6.70 5.55
N ALA A 47 -5.14 5.39 5.40
CA ALA A 47 -6.16 4.39 5.72
C ALA A 47 -6.52 4.40 7.21
N LEU A 48 -5.53 4.52 8.09
CA LEU A 48 -5.74 4.62 9.54
C LEU A 48 -6.53 5.88 9.90
N ALA A 49 -6.22 7.01 9.26
CA ALA A 49 -6.94 8.25 9.48
C ALA A 49 -8.41 8.14 9.06
N GLU A 50 -8.69 7.44 7.96
CA GLU A 50 -10.07 7.21 7.51
C GLU A 50 -10.84 6.29 8.46
N ALA A 51 -10.16 5.34 9.09
CA ALA A 51 -10.78 4.39 10.02
C ALA A 51 -11.08 5.01 11.38
N ALA A 52 -10.44 6.10 11.72
CA ALA A 52 -10.60 6.77 13.02
C ALA A 52 -11.93 7.60 13.12
#